data_6e65fb74c251702e44a6322e3ede8949
#
_entry.id   6e65fb74c251702e44a6322e3ede8949
#
_cell.length_a   1.000
_cell.length_b   1.000
_cell.length_c   1.000
_cell.angle_alpha   90.00
_cell.angle_beta   90.00
_cell.angle_gamma   90.00
#
_symmetry.space_group_name_H-M   'P 1'
#
loop_
_entity.id
_entity.type
_entity.pdbx_description
1 polymer ?
#
loop_
_entity_poly.entity_id
_entity_poly.type
_entity_poly.pdbx_seq_one_letter_code
_entity_poly.pdbx_strand_id
1 'polypeptide(L)'
;MFAILLLASCTHRILDFTLISSKNVDFSKASTFVRGKNRVEGIDKVHWIIIIPTGNVTVKEAVDRAIESTPGCVALLDGVVYSNFWWIPYIYGQESITVEGLPLIDPSLVKENQEMPAYGRIELNKHGEVIARTAITKEEFEKMKEKVVGSSTPANFNVTPQLN
;
A
#
# COMPACT_ATOMS: atom_id res chain seq x y z
N MET A 1 35.97 8.41 34.82
CA MET A 1 34.79 7.67 35.25
C MET A 1 33.79 7.64 34.09
N PHE A 2 33.84 6.58 33.26
CA PHE A 2 33.00 6.46 32.07
C PHE A 2 31.62 5.96 32.56
N ALA A 3 30.60 6.82 32.50
CA ALA A 3 29.23 6.42 32.75
C ALA A 3 28.74 5.57 31.55
N ILE A 4 28.65 4.26 31.74
CA ILE A 4 28.00 3.34 30.81
C ILE A 4 26.51 3.70 30.82
N LEU A 5 26.09 4.46 29.81
CA LEU A 5 24.67 4.67 29.52
C LEU A 5 24.08 3.32 29.14
N LEU A 6 23.36 2.69 30.03
CA LEU A 6 22.57 1.50 29.76
C LEU A 6 21.42 1.93 28.83
N LEU A 7 21.56 1.65 27.56
CA LEU A 7 20.49 1.79 26.56
C LEU A 7 19.46 0.69 26.86
N ALA A 8 18.41 1.04 27.58
CA ALA A 8 17.30 0.14 27.81
C ALA A 8 16.46 0.09 26.53
N SER A 9 16.64 -0.94 25.72
CA SER A 9 15.71 -1.31 24.64
C SER A 9 14.75 -2.36 25.19
N CYS A 10 13.45 -2.03 25.22
CA CYS A 10 12.41 -2.97 25.64
C CYS A 10 11.67 -3.47 24.40
N THR A 11 11.81 -4.76 24.10
CA THR A 11 10.96 -5.45 23.14
C THR A 11 9.87 -6.18 23.89
N HIS A 12 8.62 -5.91 23.57
CA HIS A 12 7.47 -6.53 24.20
C HIS A 12 6.58 -7.19 23.15
N ARG A 13 6.26 -8.49 23.36
CA ARG A 13 5.29 -9.22 22.56
C ARG A 13 3.89 -8.79 22.99
N ILE A 14 3.11 -8.19 22.05
CA ILE A 14 1.79 -7.66 22.36
C ILE A 14 0.74 -8.74 22.17
N LEU A 15 0.77 -9.42 21.02
CA LEU A 15 -0.27 -10.36 20.68
C LEU A 15 0.21 -11.40 19.65
N ASP A 16 -0.45 -12.58 19.66
CA ASP A 16 -0.36 -13.60 18.63
C ASP A 16 -1.66 -13.66 17.86
N PHE A 17 -1.56 -13.96 16.57
CA PHE A 17 -2.73 -14.12 15.72
C PHE A 17 -2.61 -15.33 14.82
N THR A 18 -3.75 -15.97 14.55
CA THR A 18 -3.82 -17.05 13.57
C THR A 18 -3.98 -16.50 12.17
N LEU A 19 -4.77 -15.44 12.01
CA LEU A 19 -5.01 -14.75 10.73
C LEU A 19 -5.28 -13.27 11.01
N ILE A 20 -4.62 -12.41 10.24
CA ILE A 20 -4.86 -10.97 10.27
C ILE A 20 -4.81 -10.41 8.84
N SER A 21 -5.69 -9.47 8.53
CA SER A 21 -5.64 -8.69 7.30
C SER A 21 -6.12 -7.27 7.56
N SER A 22 -5.51 -6.33 6.89
CA SER A 22 -5.95 -4.93 6.80
C SER A 22 -6.70 -4.64 5.50
N LYS A 23 -6.76 -5.63 4.58
CA LYS A 23 -7.38 -5.51 3.27
C LYS A 23 -8.68 -6.33 3.22
N ASN A 24 -9.58 -5.94 2.30
CA ASN A 24 -10.76 -6.74 2.01
C ASN A 24 -10.36 -8.05 1.34
N VAL A 25 -10.66 -9.17 1.97
CA VAL A 25 -10.37 -10.51 1.48
C VAL A 25 -11.65 -11.17 0.98
N ASP A 26 -11.66 -11.60 -0.28
CA ASP A 26 -12.77 -12.38 -0.83
C ASP A 26 -12.63 -13.85 -0.45
N PHE A 27 -13.24 -14.24 0.66
CA PHE A 27 -13.18 -15.62 1.14
C PHE A 27 -13.91 -16.63 0.26
N SER A 28 -14.70 -16.22 -0.74
CA SER A 28 -15.26 -17.14 -1.72
C SER A 28 -14.18 -17.87 -2.52
N LYS A 29 -13.01 -17.25 -2.65
CA LYS A 29 -11.82 -17.76 -3.32
C LYS A 29 -10.81 -18.45 -2.39
N ALA A 30 -11.16 -18.65 -1.12
CA ALA A 30 -10.21 -19.17 -0.12
C ALA A 30 -9.56 -20.51 -0.50
N SER A 31 -10.26 -21.35 -1.28
CA SER A 31 -9.75 -22.63 -1.77
C SER A 31 -8.57 -22.50 -2.75
N THR A 32 -8.37 -21.31 -3.34
CA THR A 32 -7.28 -21.04 -4.28
C THR A 32 -6.09 -20.37 -3.61
N PHE A 33 -6.23 -19.94 -2.37
CA PHE A 33 -5.17 -19.23 -1.66
C PHE A 33 -3.99 -20.16 -1.35
N VAL A 34 -2.80 -19.62 -1.49
CA VAL A 34 -1.55 -20.35 -1.26
C VAL A 34 -0.84 -19.74 -0.05
N ARG A 35 -0.41 -20.61 0.87
CA ARG A 35 0.42 -20.21 2.00
C ARG A 35 1.86 -20.01 1.54
N GLY A 36 2.43 -18.84 1.84
CA GLY A 36 3.84 -18.56 1.58
C GLY A 36 4.76 -19.42 2.45
N LYS A 37 5.98 -19.63 1.97
CA LYS A 37 6.98 -20.46 2.66
C LYS A 37 7.78 -19.68 3.71
N ASN A 38 8.03 -18.40 3.46
CA ASN A 38 8.85 -17.56 4.31
C ASN A 38 7.98 -16.59 5.07
N ARG A 39 8.34 -16.31 6.32
CA ARG A 39 7.71 -15.23 7.09
C ARG A 39 8.06 -13.88 6.47
N VAL A 40 7.13 -12.97 6.51
CA VAL A 40 7.30 -11.58 6.13
C VAL A 40 7.14 -10.70 7.35
N GLU A 41 7.77 -9.55 7.30
CA GLU A 41 7.78 -8.57 8.38
C GLU A 41 7.30 -7.22 7.86
N GLY A 42 6.53 -6.52 8.69
CA GLY A 42 6.15 -5.14 8.45
C GLY A 42 6.36 -4.34 9.72
N ILE A 43 6.95 -3.15 9.56
CA ILE A 43 7.31 -2.28 10.68
C ILE A 43 6.68 -0.92 10.49
N ASP A 44 5.96 -0.46 11.51
CA ASP A 44 5.57 0.94 11.64
C ASP A 44 6.36 1.58 12.78
N LYS A 45 6.93 2.78 12.54
CA LYS A 45 7.83 3.43 13.50
C LYS A 45 7.62 4.93 13.53
N VAL A 46 7.75 5.49 14.73
CA VAL A 46 7.79 6.93 14.97
C VAL A 46 9.01 7.30 15.81
N HIS A 47 9.38 8.54 15.70
CA HIS A 47 10.55 9.09 16.39
C HIS A 47 10.11 10.03 17.50
N TRP A 48 10.89 10.04 18.57
CA TRP A 48 10.75 10.96 19.68
C TRP A 48 11.91 11.94 19.64
N ILE A 49 11.64 13.21 19.49
CA ILE A 49 12.63 14.27 19.47
C ILE A 49 12.53 15.00 20.81
N ILE A 50 13.55 14.88 21.63
CA ILE A 50 13.57 15.35 23.03
C ILE A 50 12.50 14.59 23.82
N ILE A 51 11.27 15.11 23.92
CA ILE A 51 10.11 14.52 24.58
C ILE A 51 8.85 14.56 23.68
N ILE A 52 8.98 15.00 22.44
CA ILE A 52 7.85 15.20 21.51
C ILE A 52 7.84 14.05 20.50
N PRO A 53 6.76 13.25 20.42
CA PRO A 53 6.61 12.23 19.39
C PRO A 53 6.30 12.88 18.04
N THR A 54 6.85 12.34 16.96
CA THR A 54 6.59 12.80 15.57
C THR A 54 5.30 12.22 14.99
N GLY A 55 4.62 11.34 15.71
CA GLY A 55 3.38 10.67 15.30
C GLY A 55 2.99 9.56 16.27
N ASN A 56 2.12 8.66 15.79
CA ASN A 56 1.69 7.47 16.53
C ASN A 56 1.95 6.23 15.68
N VAL A 57 2.49 5.18 16.29
CA VAL A 57 2.59 3.86 15.66
C VAL A 57 1.25 3.15 15.67
N THR A 58 0.96 2.39 14.62
CA THR A 58 -0.26 1.60 14.52
C THR A 58 0.01 0.19 14.03
N VAL A 59 -0.70 -0.78 14.61
CA VAL A 59 -0.64 -2.18 14.17
C VAL A 59 -1.12 -2.31 12.73
N LYS A 60 -2.13 -1.51 12.35
CA LYS A 60 -2.69 -1.53 10.99
C LYS A 60 -1.62 -1.23 9.93
N GLU A 61 -0.84 -0.18 10.14
CA GLU A 61 0.20 0.24 9.19
C GLU A 61 1.32 -0.81 9.10
N ALA A 62 1.70 -1.42 10.22
CA ALA A 62 2.66 -2.51 10.24
C ALA A 62 2.14 -3.75 9.47
N VAL A 63 0.86 -4.10 9.64
CA VAL A 63 0.20 -5.19 8.89
C VAL A 63 0.15 -4.87 7.40
N ASP A 64 -0.23 -3.64 7.03
CA ASP A 64 -0.27 -3.20 5.62
C ASP A 64 1.09 -3.36 4.95
N ARG A 65 2.16 -2.91 5.59
CA ARG A 65 3.53 -3.04 5.07
C ARG A 65 3.98 -4.49 4.94
N ALA A 66 3.62 -5.34 5.92
CA ALA A 66 3.92 -6.78 5.83
C ALA A 66 3.20 -7.44 4.63
N ILE A 67 1.91 -7.13 4.43
CA ILE A 67 1.12 -7.64 3.32
C ILE A 67 1.66 -7.14 1.98
N GLU A 68 2.01 -5.86 1.89
CA GLU A 68 2.51 -5.23 0.66
C GLU A 68 3.93 -5.67 0.28
N SER A 69 4.68 -6.25 1.22
CA SER A 69 6.01 -6.79 0.93
C SER A 69 5.99 -8.02 0.00
N THR A 70 4.82 -8.67 -0.16
CA THR A 70 4.65 -9.86 -0.99
C THR A 70 3.54 -9.65 -2.02
N PRO A 71 3.86 -9.75 -3.32
CA PRO A 71 2.85 -9.64 -4.39
C PRO A 71 1.71 -10.65 -4.21
N GLY A 72 0.45 -10.16 -4.33
CA GLY A 72 -0.73 -10.99 -4.19
C GLY A 72 -1.06 -11.40 -2.76
N CYS A 73 -0.32 -10.95 -1.75
CA CYS A 73 -0.62 -11.22 -0.35
C CYS A 73 -1.92 -10.51 0.06
N VAL A 74 -2.84 -11.26 0.66
CA VAL A 74 -4.14 -10.77 1.11
C VAL A 74 -4.28 -10.78 2.63
N ALA A 75 -3.51 -11.61 3.32
CA ALA A 75 -3.53 -11.74 4.76
C ALA A 75 -2.22 -12.34 5.28
N LEU A 76 -2.01 -12.26 6.59
CA LEU A 76 -0.92 -12.93 7.29
C LEU A 76 -1.46 -14.04 8.17
N LEU A 77 -0.76 -15.17 8.22
CA LEU A 77 -1.06 -16.36 9.02
C LEU A 77 0.00 -16.57 10.10
N ASP A 78 -0.43 -17.15 11.23
CA ASP A 78 0.44 -17.64 12.31
C ASP A 78 1.50 -16.61 12.71
N GLY A 79 1.06 -15.41 13.03
CA GLY A 79 1.97 -14.30 13.25
C GLY A 79 1.98 -13.77 14.69
N VAL A 80 2.87 -12.83 14.89
CA VAL A 80 3.15 -12.18 16.17
C VAL A 80 3.29 -10.69 15.96
N VAL A 81 2.84 -9.91 16.93
CA VAL A 81 3.02 -8.46 16.99
C VAL A 81 3.94 -8.12 18.16
N TYR A 82 4.98 -7.37 17.88
CA TYR A 82 5.93 -6.84 18.86
C TYR A 82 5.83 -5.32 18.94
N SER A 83 6.02 -4.78 20.14
CA SER A 83 6.31 -3.37 20.37
C SER A 83 7.74 -3.23 20.82
N ASN A 84 8.44 -2.31 20.24
CA ASN A 84 9.80 -1.96 20.60
C ASN A 84 9.86 -0.48 20.93
N PHE A 85 10.47 -0.16 22.07
CA PHE A 85 10.70 1.21 22.50
C PHE A 85 12.11 1.35 23.02
N TRP A 86 12.80 2.40 22.60
CA TRP A 86 14.06 2.81 23.18
C TRP A 86 14.16 4.33 23.19
N TRP A 87 14.83 4.87 24.16
CA TRP A 87 14.94 6.30 24.36
C TRP A 87 16.25 6.69 25.03
N ILE A 88 16.90 7.71 24.50
CA ILE A 88 18.01 8.41 25.12
C ILE A 88 17.42 9.67 25.74
N PRO A 89 17.40 9.81 27.07
CA PRO A 89 16.76 10.93 27.75
C PRO A 89 17.15 12.28 27.17
N TYR A 90 16.16 13.11 26.87
CA TYR A 90 16.29 14.47 26.37
C TYR A 90 16.99 14.64 25.00
N ILE A 91 17.27 13.56 24.29
CA ILE A 91 17.95 13.60 22.99
C ILE A 91 17.03 13.02 21.91
N TYR A 92 16.81 11.70 21.96
CA TYR A 92 16.09 11.01 20.88
C TYR A 92 15.58 9.64 21.33
N GLY A 93 14.46 9.23 20.77
CA GLY A 93 13.91 7.89 20.97
C GLY A 93 13.18 7.38 19.73
N GLN A 94 12.84 6.12 19.75
CA GLN A 94 12.04 5.48 18.71
C GLN A 94 11.07 4.50 19.35
N GLU A 95 9.85 4.55 18.87
CA GLU A 95 8.80 3.56 19.12
C GLU A 95 8.45 2.88 17.80
N SER A 96 8.29 1.55 17.82
CA SER A 96 7.91 0.80 16.63
C SER A 96 7.02 -0.38 16.99
N ILE A 97 6.11 -0.69 16.06
CA ILE A 97 5.34 -1.92 16.05
C ILE A 97 5.85 -2.76 14.88
N THR A 98 6.20 -4.00 15.18
CA THR A 98 6.64 -4.99 14.21
C THR A 98 5.63 -6.10 14.15
N VAL A 99 5.18 -6.45 12.96
CA VAL A 99 4.27 -7.57 12.68
C VAL A 99 5.00 -8.59 11.83
N GLU A 100 5.04 -9.82 12.27
CA GLU A 100 5.60 -10.95 11.54
C GLU A 100 4.55 -12.01 11.29
N GLY A 101 4.50 -12.59 10.09
CA GLY A 101 3.57 -13.66 9.76
C GLY A 101 3.91 -14.36 8.46
N LEU A 102 3.21 -15.45 8.16
CA LEU A 102 3.32 -16.14 6.88
C LEU A 102 2.30 -15.52 5.90
N PRO A 103 2.71 -15.11 4.70
CA PRO A 103 1.79 -14.49 3.76
C PRO A 103 0.79 -15.53 3.21
N LEU A 104 -0.48 -15.16 3.18
CA LEU A 104 -1.54 -15.84 2.45
C LEU A 104 -1.72 -15.14 1.11
N ILE A 105 -1.45 -15.86 0.03
CA ILE A 105 -1.34 -15.29 -1.32
C ILE A 105 -2.55 -15.71 -2.15
N ASP A 106 -3.22 -14.75 -2.78
CA ASP A 106 -4.17 -14.99 -3.86
C ASP A 106 -3.43 -14.98 -5.20
N PRO A 107 -3.27 -16.13 -5.88
CA PRO A 107 -2.56 -16.19 -7.16
C PRO A 107 -3.22 -15.38 -8.27
N SER A 108 -4.51 -15.08 -8.16
CA SER A 108 -5.23 -14.26 -9.16
C SER A 108 -4.72 -12.82 -9.17
N LEU A 109 -4.41 -12.28 -7.98
CA LEU A 109 -3.87 -10.93 -7.84
C LEU A 109 -2.41 -10.81 -8.30
N VAL A 110 -1.63 -11.89 -8.19
CA VAL A 110 -0.24 -11.91 -8.70
C VAL A 110 -0.22 -11.77 -10.22
N LYS A 111 -1.14 -12.42 -10.92
CA LYS A 111 -1.24 -12.35 -12.39
C LYS A 111 -1.74 -10.98 -12.86
N GLU A 112 -2.64 -10.37 -12.10
CA GLU A 112 -3.19 -9.05 -12.40
C GLU A 112 -2.15 -7.93 -12.23
N ASN A 113 -1.24 -8.07 -11.25
CA ASN A 113 -0.16 -7.10 -11.03
C ASN A 113 1.03 -7.25 -12.00
N GLN A 114 1.11 -8.34 -12.78
CA GLN A 114 2.25 -8.56 -13.67
C GLN A 114 2.18 -7.77 -14.97
N GLU A 115 1.01 -7.27 -15.40
CA GLU A 115 0.90 -6.40 -16.57
C GLU A 115 -0.39 -5.56 -16.52
N MET A 116 -0.50 -4.62 -15.61
CA MET A 116 -1.39 -3.51 -15.90
C MET A 116 -0.71 -2.65 -16.95
N PRO A 117 -1.25 -2.56 -18.17
CA PRO A 117 -0.71 -1.65 -19.15
C PRO A 117 -0.80 -0.24 -18.57
N ALA A 118 0.34 0.47 -18.56
CA ALA A 118 0.40 1.84 -18.05
C ALA A 118 -0.57 2.78 -18.81
N TYR A 119 -1.08 2.32 -19.95
CA TYR A 119 -1.98 3.06 -20.82
C TYR A 119 -3.12 2.17 -21.30
N GLY A 120 -4.34 2.71 -21.29
CA GLY A 120 -5.52 2.05 -21.81
C GLY A 120 -6.33 2.97 -22.71
N ARG A 121 -6.92 2.40 -23.77
CA ARG A 121 -7.89 3.06 -24.64
C ARG A 121 -9.29 2.59 -24.27
N ILE A 122 -10.19 3.54 -24.01
CA ILE A 122 -11.60 3.30 -23.77
C ILE A 122 -12.36 3.86 -24.99
N GLU A 123 -13.13 2.99 -25.63
CA GLU A 123 -14.03 3.41 -26.71
C GLU A 123 -15.45 3.55 -26.18
N LEU A 124 -16.07 4.69 -26.47
CA LEU A 124 -17.43 5.00 -26.06
C LEU A 124 -18.33 5.02 -27.31
N ASN A 125 -19.57 4.56 -27.13
CA ASN A 125 -20.59 4.75 -28.18
C ASN A 125 -21.15 6.20 -28.11
N LYS A 126 -22.03 6.51 -29.06
CA LYS A 126 -22.70 7.83 -29.14
C LYS A 126 -23.58 8.18 -27.92
N HIS A 127 -23.84 7.22 -27.04
CA HIS A 127 -24.59 7.39 -25.80
C HIS A 127 -23.69 7.48 -24.56
N GLY A 128 -22.34 7.44 -24.73
CA GLY A 128 -21.38 7.50 -23.63
C GLY A 128 -21.11 6.16 -22.94
N GLU A 129 -21.63 5.05 -23.48
CA GLU A 129 -21.39 3.73 -22.88
C GLU A 129 -20.05 3.15 -23.39
N VAL A 130 -19.33 2.45 -22.52
CA VAL A 130 -18.07 1.81 -22.87
C VAL A 130 -18.31 0.61 -23.77
N ILE A 131 -17.82 0.67 -25.02
CA ILE A 131 -17.92 -0.43 -25.99
C ILE A 131 -16.71 -1.36 -25.89
N ALA A 132 -15.52 -0.79 -25.70
CA ALA A 132 -14.27 -1.56 -25.64
C ALA A 132 -13.27 -0.93 -24.68
N ARG A 133 -12.44 -1.81 -24.09
CA ARG A 133 -11.26 -1.43 -23.28
C ARG A 133 -10.07 -2.18 -23.86
N THR A 134 -9.09 -1.47 -24.34
CA THR A 134 -7.90 -2.06 -24.97
C THR A 134 -6.65 -1.53 -24.29
N ALA A 135 -5.77 -2.43 -23.88
CA ALA A 135 -4.44 -2.08 -23.44
C ALA A 135 -3.62 -1.58 -24.62
N ILE A 136 -2.89 -0.48 -24.44
CA ILE A 136 -2.06 0.11 -25.49
C ILE A 136 -0.64 0.34 -24.97
N THR A 137 0.32 0.37 -25.89
CA THR A 137 1.70 0.70 -25.55
C THR A 137 1.88 2.20 -25.34
N LYS A 138 2.98 2.58 -24.66
CA LYS A 138 3.33 3.99 -24.49
C LYS A 138 3.46 4.74 -25.82
N GLU A 139 4.00 4.08 -26.83
CA GLU A 139 4.20 4.64 -28.17
C GLU A 139 2.88 4.90 -28.89
N GLU A 140 1.91 4.00 -28.76
CA GLU A 140 0.57 4.18 -29.29
C GLU A 140 -0.20 5.28 -28.57
N PHE A 141 -0.04 5.39 -27.25
CA PHE A 141 -0.61 6.46 -26.45
C PHE A 141 -0.08 7.84 -26.90
N GLU A 142 1.23 8.01 -27.04
CA GLU A 142 1.82 9.29 -27.48
C GLU A 142 1.38 9.66 -28.93
N LYS A 143 1.30 8.70 -29.84
CA LYS A 143 0.76 8.93 -31.20
C LYS A 143 -0.71 9.36 -31.20
N MET A 144 -1.52 8.79 -30.30
CA MET A 144 -2.92 9.23 -30.17
C MET A 144 -3.03 10.60 -29.54
N LYS A 145 -2.21 10.91 -28.56
CA LYS A 145 -2.15 12.22 -27.92
C LYS A 145 -1.78 13.33 -28.91
N GLU A 146 -0.78 13.10 -29.75
CA GLU A 146 -0.42 14.03 -30.84
C GLU A 146 -1.57 14.28 -31.80
N LYS A 147 -2.30 13.23 -32.18
CA LYS A 147 -3.49 13.38 -33.08
C LYS A 147 -4.59 14.21 -32.41
N VAL A 148 -4.86 14.02 -31.14
CA VAL A 148 -5.90 14.75 -30.41
C VAL A 148 -5.50 16.21 -30.19
N VAL A 149 -4.27 16.47 -29.79
CA VAL A 149 -3.74 17.82 -29.57
C VAL A 149 -3.59 18.59 -30.89
N GLY A 150 -3.18 17.91 -31.95
CA GLY A 150 -3.06 18.52 -33.30
C GLY A 150 -4.41 18.82 -33.97
N SER A 151 -5.52 18.21 -33.51
CA SER A 151 -6.87 18.45 -34.05
C SER A 151 -7.73 19.39 -33.20
N SER A 152 -7.28 19.80 -32.01
CA SER A 152 -7.98 20.74 -31.14
C SER A 152 -7.65 22.19 -31.56
N THR A 153 -8.38 22.70 -32.55
CA THR A 153 -8.64 24.15 -32.62
C THR A 153 -9.33 24.55 -31.32
N PRO A 154 -8.87 25.60 -30.59
CA PRO A 154 -9.48 25.98 -29.33
C PRO A 154 -10.94 26.40 -29.59
N ALA A 155 -11.87 25.56 -29.14
CA ALA A 155 -13.27 25.92 -29.07
C ALA A 155 -13.41 27.09 -28.07
N ASN A 156 -13.73 28.25 -28.60
CA ASN A 156 -13.97 29.47 -27.84
C ASN A 156 -15.26 29.27 -27.01
N PHE A 157 -15.17 28.76 -25.80
CA PHE A 157 -16.29 28.69 -24.86
C PHE A 157 -16.52 30.09 -24.24
N ASN A 158 -17.26 30.94 -24.94
CA ASN A 158 -17.87 32.12 -24.34
C ASN A 158 -19.10 31.65 -23.54
N VAL A 159 -18.91 31.34 -22.27
CA VAL A 159 -20.01 31.18 -21.32
C VAL A 159 -20.33 32.57 -20.78
N THR A 160 -21.37 33.21 -21.31
CA THR A 160 -21.97 34.38 -20.73
C THR A 160 -22.90 33.89 -19.61
N PRO A 161 -22.73 34.28 -18.33
CA PRO A 161 -23.67 33.94 -17.29
C PRO A 161 -24.95 34.79 -17.51
N GLN A 162 -26.06 34.17 -17.79
CA GLN A 162 -27.38 34.78 -17.69
C GLN A 162 -27.78 34.72 -16.22
N LEU A 163 -27.69 35.90 -15.57
CA LEU A 163 -28.31 36.16 -14.27
C LEU A 163 -29.80 36.46 -14.52
N ASN A 164 -30.65 35.63 -13.97
CA ASN A 164 -32.05 35.96 -13.61
C ASN A 164 -32.25 35.57 -12.15
#